data_073f92998a8c0cd00956b2786bc3188f
#
_entry.id   073f92998a8c0cd00956b2786bc3188f
#
_cell.length_a   1.000
_cell.length_b   1.000
_cell.length_c   1.000
_cell.angle_alpha   90.00
_cell.angle_beta   90.00
_cell.angle_gamma   90.00
#
_symmetry.space_group_name_H-M   'P 1'
#
loop_
_entity.id
_entity.type
_entity.pdbx_description
1 polymer ?
#
loop_
_entity_poly.entity_id
_entity_poly.type
_entity_poly.pdbx_seq_one_letter_code
_entity_poly.pdbx_strand_id
1 'polypeptide(L)'
;VLTTGIKFLISKKLIPLLAVFMSPAQVLFLNNAVNHGIISPIAYAQAQEAGKSLMFLLDSNCGPSLGTLCAIALFGKGKAKETAPMAMFIAGIAGIGEVYFPFVLANPVMIVATMGGMATSLFLLVVLGGGLVGMPSPGSLINIALMTPKDAALANLIAIAAGFAVALLIGTFLLKTIGSPEGDADLSVAGVDMGNSASATKTTNSTLGSAIKGAVNYIVVACDSGMGS
;
A
#
# COMPACT_ATOMS: atom_id res chain seq x y z
N VAL A 1 11.61 19.95 1.18
CA VAL A 1 10.89 19.95 2.46
C VAL A 1 10.62 18.52 2.93
N LEU A 2 9.98 17.66 2.12
CA LEU A 2 9.66 16.27 2.50
C LEU A 2 10.92 15.44 2.82
N THR A 3 11.93 15.48 1.95
CA THR A 3 13.22 14.78 2.14
C THR A 3 13.92 15.21 3.44
N THR A 4 13.94 16.52 3.72
CA THR A 4 14.55 17.06 4.93
C THR A 4 13.80 16.59 6.18
N GLY A 5 12.46 16.60 6.15
CA GLY A 5 11.61 16.08 7.24
C GLY A 5 11.84 14.60 7.53
N ILE A 6 11.87 13.77 6.49
CA ILE A 6 12.12 12.33 6.62
C ILE A 6 13.51 12.06 7.23
N LYS A 7 14.56 12.68 6.68
CA LYS A 7 15.92 12.55 7.21
C LYS A 7 16.03 13.01 8.66
N PHE A 8 15.37 14.10 9.02
CA PHE A 8 15.32 14.60 10.39
C PHE A 8 14.67 13.60 11.34
N LEU A 9 13.51 13.03 10.98
CA LEU A 9 12.83 12.02 11.80
C LEU A 9 13.67 10.75 11.98
N ILE A 10 14.35 10.30 10.93
CA ILE A 10 15.25 9.15 11.00
C ILE A 10 16.42 9.46 11.94
N SER A 11 17.05 10.64 11.81
CA SER A 11 18.19 11.03 12.65
C SER A 11 17.84 11.16 14.13
N LYS A 12 16.59 11.52 14.43
CA LYS A 12 16.06 11.63 15.81
C LYS A 12 15.45 10.32 16.32
N LYS A 13 15.50 9.24 15.53
CA LYS A 13 14.86 7.95 15.85
C LYS A 13 13.35 8.03 16.07
N LEU A 14 12.70 9.04 15.49
CA LEU A 14 11.26 9.26 15.54
C LEU A 14 10.55 8.55 14.36
N ILE A 15 10.97 7.31 14.09
CA ILE A 15 10.53 6.49 12.96
C ILE A 15 9.00 6.32 12.90
N PRO A 16 8.26 6.10 14.00
CA PRO A 16 6.80 5.99 13.95
C PRO A 16 6.10 7.22 13.36
N LEU A 17 6.69 8.43 13.51
CA LEU A 17 6.14 9.65 12.92
C LEU A 17 6.30 9.72 11.40
N LEU A 18 7.10 8.85 10.79
CA LEU A 18 7.16 8.74 9.33
C LEU A 18 5.81 8.33 8.73
N ALA A 19 4.94 7.66 9.51
CA ALA A 19 3.59 7.34 9.09
C ALA A 19 2.77 8.56 8.66
N VAL A 20 2.99 9.72 9.31
CA VAL A 20 2.31 10.99 8.98
C VAL A 20 2.67 11.49 7.58
N PHE A 21 3.87 11.17 7.11
CA PHE A 21 4.32 11.55 5.77
C PHE A 21 4.05 10.47 4.73
N MET A 22 4.26 9.21 5.09
CA MET A 22 4.16 8.10 4.14
C MET A 22 2.73 7.76 3.77
N SER A 23 1.79 7.72 4.74
CA SER A 23 0.40 7.36 4.43
C SER A 23 -0.28 8.36 3.48
N PRO A 24 -0.16 9.70 3.67
CA PRO A 24 -0.63 10.65 2.66
C PRO A 24 0.11 10.55 1.33
N ALA A 25 1.44 10.36 1.37
CA ALA A 25 2.23 10.24 0.14
C ALA A 25 1.82 9.04 -0.70
N GLN A 26 1.50 7.92 -0.07
CA GLN A 26 0.98 6.73 -0.76
C GLN A 26 -0.32 7.04 -1.48
N VAL A 27 -1.31 7.59 -0.78
CA VAL A 27 -2.64 7.89 -1.33
C VAL A 27 -2.59 8.94 -2.45
N LEU A 28 -1.61 9.85 -2.40
CA LEU A 28 -1.37 10.86 -3.43
C LEU A 28 -0.44 10.38 -4.56
N PHE A 29 -0.21 9.07 -4.69
CA PHE A 29 0.65 8.46 -5.72
C PHE A 29 2.11 8.95 -5.70
N LEU A 30 2.58 9.46 -4.56
CA LEU A 30 3.96 9.90 -4.35
C LEU A 30 4.84 8.82 -3.71
N ASN A 31 4.25 7.66 -3.39
CA ASN A 31 4.93 6.54 -2.72
C ASN A 31 6.22 6.15 -3.45
N ASN A 32 6.19 5.93 -4.76
CA ASN A 32 7.36 5.52 -5.54
C ASN A 32 8.47 6.57 -5.51
N ALA A 33 8.14 7.86 -5.67
CA ALA A 33 9.12 8.94 -5.62
C ALA A 33 9.79 9.04 -4.23
N VAL A 34 9.02 8.91 -3.15
CA VAL A 34 9.54 8.94 -1.78
C VAL A 34 10.32 7.66 -1.48
N ASN A 35 9.77 6.51 -1.84
CA ASN A 35 10.36 5.21 -1.54
C ASN A 35 11.68 5.02 -2.28
N HIS A 36 11.69 5.12 -3.61
CA HIS A 36 12.91 4.92 -4.41
C HIS A 36 13.91 6.07 -4.30
N GLY A 37 13.42 7.31 -4.17
CA GLY A 37 14.29 8.49 -4.10
C GLY A 37 14.91 8.75 -2.73
N ILE A 38 14.29 8.28 -1.64
CA ILE A 38 14.72 8.62 -0.29
C ILE A 38 14.89 7.39 0.59
N ILE A 39 13.84 6.56 0.70
CA ILE A 39 13.77 5.47 1.68
C ILE A 39 14.68 4.30 1.29
N SER A 40 14.58 3.83 0.04
CA SER A 40 15.32 2.67 -0.42
C SER A 40 16.85 2.83 -0.32
N PRO A 41 17.46 3.95 -0.73
CA PRO A 41 18.91 4.15 -0.54
C PRO A 41 19.33 4.05 0.94
N ILE A 42 18.53 4.61 1.85
CA ILE A 42 18.79 4.54 3.29
C ILE A 42 18.61 3.11 3.80
N ALA A 43 17.56 2.43 3.35
CA ALA A 43 17.26 1.05 3.73
C ALA A 43 18.37 0.08 3.31
N TYR A 44 18.87 0.21 2.07
CA TYR A 44 19.97 -0.63 1.59
C TYR A 44 21.28 -0.35 2.34
N ALA A 45 21.61 0.91 2.63
CA ALA A 45 22.78 1.23 3.44
C ALA A 45 22.69 0.59 4.84
N GLN A 46 21.54 0.68 5.51
CA GLN A 46 21.30 0.06 6.80
C GLN A 46 21.37 -1.47 6.73
N ALA A 47 20.81 -2.07 5.67
CA ALA A 47 20.85 -3.52 5.50
C ALA A 47 22.27 -4.05 5.24
N GLN A 48 23.11 -3.28 4.58
CA GLN A 48 24.53 -3.63 4.40
C GLN A 48 25.31 -3.62 5.72
N GLU A 49 24.98 -2.69 6.62
CA GLU A 49 25.66 -2.57 7.92
C GLU A 49 25.10 -3.54 8.97
N ALA A 50 23.77 -3.67 9.05
CA ALA A 50 23.08 -4.41 10.12
C ALA A 50 22.42 -5.72 9.66
N GLY A 51 22.57 -6.11 8.40
CA GLY A 51 21.96 -7.30 7.80
C GLY A 51 20.48 -7.18 7.50
N LYS A 52 19.79 -6.13 7.98
CA LYS A 52 18.36 -5.86 7.76
C LYS A 52 18.04 -4.37 7.98
N SER A 53 16.90 -3.93 7.41
CA SER A 53 16.38 -2.59 7.68
C SER A 53 14.85 -2.62 7.81
N LEU A 54 14.31 -1.92 8.81
CA LEU A 54 12.87 -1.72 8.95
C LEU A 54 12.32 -0.71 7.92
N MET A 55 13.20 0.07 7.28
CA MET A 55 12.81 1.05 6.28
C MET A 55 12.16 0.39 5.05
N PHE A 56 12.49 -0.85 4.74
CA PHE A 56 11.82 -1.60 3.67
C PHE A 56 10.34 -1.85 3.97
N LEU A 57 9.94 -1.92 5.25
CA LEU A 57 8.56 -2.07 5.67
C LEU A 57 7.78 -0.75 5.73
N LEU A 58 8.43 0.38 5.46
CA LEU A 58 7.77 1.68 5.49
C LEU A 58 6.76 1.85 4.34
N ASP A 59 7.04 1.26 3.18
CA ASP A 59 6.17 1.29 2.01
C ASP A 59 5.47 -0.06 1.77
N SER A 60 6.19 -1.16 1.94
CA SER A 60 5.68 -2.51 1.63
C SER A 60 4.76 -3.10 2.71
N ASN A 61 4.65 -2.48 3.88
CA ASN A 61 3.79 -2.97 4.95
C ASN A 61 2.31 -2.83 4.61
N CYS A 62 1.71 -3.89 4.11
CA CYS A 62 0.29 -3.91 3.73
C CYS A 62 -0.68 -4.05 4.93
N GLY A 63 -0.19 -4.31 6.16
CA GLY A 63 -1.06 -4.47 7.34
C GLY A 63 -2.06 -3.33 7.55
N PRO A 64 -1.61 -2.06 7.64
CA PRO A 64 -2.50 -0.91 7.84
C PRO A 64 -3.52 -0.70 6.71
N SER A 65 -3.12 -0.86 5.46
CA SER A 65 -4.04 -0.73 4.31
C SER A 65 -5.07 -1.85 4.29
N LEU A 66 -4.67 -3.09 4.58
CA LEU A 66 -5.59 -4.23 4.71
C LEU A 66 -6.57 -4.02 5.87
N GLY A 67 -6.12 -3.50 7.02
CA GLY A 67 -6.98 -3.16 8.15
C GLY A 67 -8.02 -2.10 7.80
N THR A 68 -7.61 -1.08 7.07
CA THR A 68 -8.50 -0.02 6.56
C THR A 68 -9.53 -0.56 5.58
N LEU A 69 -9.10 -1.37 4.60
CA LEU A 69 -10.00 -2.03 3.65
C LEU A 69 -10.97 -3.00 4.36
N CYS A 70 -10.51 -3.72 5.38
CA CYS A 70 -11.35 -4.59 6.19
C CYS A 70 -12.45 -3.80 6.94
N ALA A 71 -12.11 -2.63 7.49
CA ALA A 71 -13.11 -1.75 8.11
C ALA A 71 -14.18 -1.31 7.09
N ILE A 72 -13.76 -0.97 5.86
CA ILE A 72 -14.68 -0.59 4.78
C ILE A 72 -15.54 -1.79 4.35
N ALA A 73 -14.97 -2.98 4.21
CA ALA A 73 -15.68 -4.20 3.86
C ALA A 73 -16.78 -4.57 4.88
N LEU A 74 -16.50 -4.34 6.16
CA LEU A 74 -17.43 -4.68 7.24
C LEU A 74 -18.50 -3.59 7.47
N PHE A 75 -18.08 -2.32 7.50
CA PHE A 75 -18.90 -1.21 7.97
C PHE A 75 -19.11 -0.10 6.93
N GLY A 76 -18.49 -0.20 5.75
CA GLY A 76 -18.70 0.70 4.62
C GLY A 76 -20.07 0.57 3.99
N LYS A 77 -20.37 1.40 2.99
CA LYS A 77 -21.61 1.41 2.21
C LYS A 77 -21.32 1.39 0.71
N GLY A 78 -22.35 1.03 -0.07
CA GLY A 78 -22.31 1.07 -1.53
C GLY A 78 -21.24 0.18 -2.14
N LYS A 79 -20.77 0.53 -3.31
CA LYS A 79 -19.78 -0.25 -4.08
C LYS A 79 -18.45 -0.43 -3.36
N ALA A 80 -18.02 0.56 -2.56
CA ALA A 80 -16.78 0.46 -1.79
C ALA A 80 -16.80 -0.74 -0.85
N LYS A 81 -17.94 -1.01 -0.18
CA LYS A 81 -18.10 -2.20 0.67
C LYS A 81 -17.99 -3.50 -0.12
N GLU A 82 -18.62 -3.56 -1.29
CA GLU A 82 -18.68 -4.76 -2.13
C GLU A 82 -17.32 -5.11 -2.74
N THR A 83 -16.54 -4.09 -3.12
CA THR A 83 -15.25 -4.25 -3.80
C THR A 83 -14.05 -4.34 -2.86
N ALA A 84 -14.18 -3.86 -1.62
CA ALA A 84 -13.08 -3.88 -0.64
C ALA A 84 -12.49 -5.27 -0.37
N PRO A 85 -13.25 -6.39 -0.29
CA PRO A 85 -12.67 -7.73 -0.10
C PRO A 85 -11.73 -8.15 -1.23
N MET A 86 -12.08 -7.83 -2.48
CA MET A 86 -11.22 -8.10 -3.63
C MET A 86 -9.97 -7.22 -3.60
N ALA A 87 -10.11 -5.95 -3.25
CA ALA A 87 -8.96 -5.05 -3.07
C ALA A 87 -8.01 -5.57 -1.98
N MET A 88 -8.54 -6.11 -0.88
CA MET A 88 -7.73 -6.76 0.16
C MET A 88 -6.93 -7.95 -0.38
N PHE A 89 -7.56 -8.80 -1.18
CA PHE A 89 -6.90 -9.94 -1.80
C PHE A 89 -5.76 -9.48 -2.73
N ILE A 90 -6.02 -8.51 -3.60
CA ILE A 90 -5.04 -7.96 -4.54
C ILE A 90 -3.89 -7.28 -3.78
N ALA A 91 -4.18 -6.44 -2.79
CA ALA A 91 -3.15 -5.76 -2.00
C ALA A 91 -2.31 -6.74 -1.16
N GLY A 92 -2.94 -7.71 -0.50
CA GLY A 92 -2.26 -8.62 0.42
C GLY A 92 -1.50 -9.75 -0.26
N ILE A 93 -2.08 -10.35 -1.29
CA ILE A 93 -1.54 -11.54 -1.97
C ILE A 93 -0.78 -11.17 -3.23
N ALA A 94 -1.38 -10.38 -4.14
CA ALA A 94 -0.68 -9.94 -5.34
C ALA A 94 0.33 -8.81 -5.06
N GLY A 95 0.18 -8.09 -3.95
CA GLY A 95 1.14 -7.06 -3.53
C GLY A 95 0.99 -5.73 -4.25
N ILE A 96 -0.18 -5.48 -4.86
CA ILE A 96 -0.48 -4.22 -5.54
C ILE A 96 -1.15 -3.29 -4.53
N GLY A 97 -0.35 -2.46 -3.87
CA GLY A 97 -0.82 -1.56 -2.80
C GLY A 97 -1.74 -0.45 -3.30
N GLU A 98 -1.59 -0.02 -4.54
CA GLU A 98 -2.33 1.10 -5.15
C GLU A 98 -3.85 0.88 -5.20
N VAL A 99 -4.31 -0.37 -5.18
CA VAL A 99 -5.76 -0.69 -5.16
C VAL A 99 -6.49 -0.16 -3.93
N TYR A 100 -5.77 0.19 -2.87
CA TYR A 100 -6.34 0.77 -1.67
C TYR A 100 -6.59 2.29 -1.79
N PHE A 101 -5.85 3.00 -2.65
CA PHE A 101 -5.90 4.46 -2.75
C PHE A 101 -7.28 5.02 -3.10
N PRO A 102 -8.04 4.46 -4.07
CA PRO A 102 -9.38 4.93 -4.39
C PRO A 102 -10.34 4.91 -3.20
N PHE A 103 -10.21 3.92 -2.33
CA PHE A 103 -11.07 3.81 -1.14
C PHE A 103 -10.82 4.94 -0.14
N VAL A 104 -9.56 5.34 0.02
CA VAL A 104 -9.21 6.47 0.90
C VAL A 104 -9.50 7.80 0.23
N LEU A 105 -9.34 7.93 -1.09
CA LEU A 105 -9.72 9.14 -1.82
C LEU A 105 -11.24 9.36 -1.78
N ALA A 106 -12.04 8.30 -1.87
CA ALA A 106 -13.50 8.37 -1.71
C ALA A 106 -13.92 8.74 -0.27
N ASN A 107 -13.12 8.36 0.72
CA ASN A 107 -13.33 8.71 2.13
C ASN A 107 -12.01 9.14 2.79
N PRO A 108 -11.60 10.41 2.62
CA PRO A 108 -10.29 10.89 3.08
C PRO A 108 -10.03 10.75 4.59
N VAL A 109 -11.09 10.67 5.40
CA VAL A 109 -10.94 10.44 6.84
C VAL A 109 -10.30 9.11 7.16
N MET A 110 -10.43 8.11 6.27
CA MET A 110 -9.83 6.79 6.43
C MET A 110 -8.29 6.81 6.39
N ILE A 111 -7.68 7.90 5.92
CA ILE A 111 -6.23 8.08 5.98
C ILE A 111 -5.71 8.05 7.44
N VAL A 112 -6.52 8.55 8.38
CA VAL A 112 -6.19 8.54 9.82
C VAL A 112 -6.07 7.10 10.34
N ALA A 113 -6.93 6.20 9.86
CA ALA A 113 -6.86 4.79 10.22
C ALA A 113 -5.55 4.15 9.75
N THR A 114 -5.17 4.40 8.50
CA THR A 114 -3.91 3.89 7.94
C THR A 114 -2.69 4.50 8.64
N MET A 115 -2.72 5.81 8.92
CA MET A 115 -1.64 6.48 9.66
C MET A 115 -1.46 5.89 11.05
N GLY A 116 -2.54 5.67 11.80
CA GLY A 116 -2.50 5.07 13.12
C GLY A 116 -1.97 3.65 13.11
N GLY A 117 -2.43 2.83 12.17
CA GLY A 117 -1.94 1.47 11.96
C GLY A 117 -0.46 1.43 11.58
N MET A 118 -0.02 2.31 10.65
CA MET A 118 1.36 2.40 10.23
C MET A 118 2.28 2.87 11.37
N ALA A 119 1.86 3.90 12.12
CA ALA A 119 2.62 4.38 13.28
C ALA A 119 2.81 3.29 14.33
N THR A 120 1.76 2.53 14.62
CA THR A 120 1.82 1.39 15.56
C THR A 120 2.76 0.30 15.06
N SER A 121 2.65 -0.06 13.78
CA SER A 121 3.51 -1.07 13.17
C SER A 121 4.99 -0.65 13.21
N LEU A 122 5.29 0.60 12.82
CA LEU A 122 6.66 1.12 12.87
C LEU A 122 7.21 1.20 14.29
N PHE A 123 6.38 1.57 15.26
CA PHE A 123 6.77 1.57 16.66
C PHE A 123 7.18 0.16 17.13
N LEU A 124 6.36 -0.85 16.82
CA LEU A 124 6.67 -2.24 17.18
C LEU A 124 7.90 -2.76 16.44
N LEU A 125 8.10 -2.42 15.18
CA LEU A 125 9.31 -2.78 14.44
C LEU A 125 10.57 -2.21 15.07
N VAL A 126 10.52 -0.98 15.59
CA VAL A 126 11.63 -0.35 16.31
C VAL A 126 11.89 -1.07 17.62
N VAL A 127 10.84 -1.34 18.42
CA VAL A 127 10.97 -1.95 19.76
C VAL A 127 11.40 -3.42 19.67
N LEU A 128 10.86 -4.18 18.74
CA LEU A 128 11.12 -5.61 18.59
C LEU A 128 12.31 -5.93 17.67
N GLY A 129 12.92 -4.92 17.05
CA GLY A 129 14.05 -5.12 16.16
C GLY A 129 13.66 -5.80 14.84
N GLY A 130 12.48 -5.49 14.31
CA GLY A 130 12.01 -5.99 13.02
C GLY A 130 12.76 -5.37 11.83
N GLY A 131 12.55 -5.94 10.65
CA GLY A 131 13.14 -5.47 9.40
C GLY A 131 13.23 -6.54 8.34
N LEU A 132 13.54 -6.14 7.11
CA LEU A 132 13.73 -7.03 5.96
C LEU A 132 15.18 -6.96 5.48
N VAL A 133 15.62 -8.00 4.78
CA VAL A 133 16.96 -8.05 4.16
C VAL A 133 17.02 -7.27 2.84
N GLY A 134 15.89 -7.00 2.23
CA GLY A 134 15.77 -6.28 0.96
C GLY A 134 14.36 -5.80 0.71
N MET A 135 14.16 -5.08 -0.41
CA MET A 135 12.88 -4.55 -0.83
C MET A 135 11.99 -5.68 -1.37
N PRO A 136 10.82 -5.96 -0.78
CA PRO A 136 9.88 -6.90 -1.37
C PRO A 136 9.19 -6.24 -2.57
N SER A 137 9.33 -6.84 -3.74
CA SER A 137 8.67 -6.41 -4.98
C SER A 137 8.05 -7.62 -5.67
N PRO A 138 6.73 -7.68 -5.80
CA PRO A 138 5.70 -6.78 -5.25
C PRO A 138 5.61 -6.84 -3.71
N GLY A 139 4.97 -5.81 -3.09
CA GLY A 139 4.82 -5.65 -1.65
C GLY A 139 3.79 -6.59 -1.00
N SER A 140 3.77 -7.87 -1.38
CA SER A 140 2.83 -8.87 -0.87
C SER A 140 3.26 -9.46 0.47
N LEU A 141 2.31 -9.97 1.24
CA LEU A 141 2.60 -10.72 2.49
C LEU A 141 3.56 -11.88 2.24
N ILE A 142 3.47 -12.53 1.08
CA ILE A 142 4.34 -13.64 0.71
C ILE A 142 5.79 -13.15 0.54
N ASN A 143 5.99 -12.08 -0.23
CA ASN A 143 7.34 -11.53 -0.44
C ASN A 143 7.93 -10.90 0.82
N ILE A 144 7.09 -10.27 1.66
CA ILE A 144 7.52 -9.79 2.98
C ILE A 144 8.03 -10.98 3.82
N ALA A 145 7.29 -12.10 3.83
CA ALA A 145 7.72 -13.30 4.57
C ALA A 145 9.03 -13.88 4.03
N LEU A 146 9.20 -13.92 2.69
CA LEU A 146 10.42 -14.41 2.04
C LEU A 146 11.65 -13.52 2.30
N MET A 147 11.45 -12.19 2.40
CA MET A 147 12.50 -11.20 2.68
C MET A 147 12.75 -10.99 4.17
N THR A 148 11.99 -11.67 5.04
CA THR A 148 12.12 -11.57 6.49
C THR A 148 13.20 -12.54 6.99
N PRO A 149 14.26 -12.04 7.64
CA PRO A 149 15.25 -12.92 8.27
C PRO A 149 14.64 -13.61 9.49
N LYS A 150 15.16 -14.80 9.82
CA LYS A 150 14.61 -15.67 10.88
C LYS A 150 14.51 -14.99 12.24
N ASP A 151 15.48 -14.16 12.58
CA ASP A 151 15.52 -13.40 13.84
C ASP A 151 14.49 -12.27 13.92
N ALA A 152 13.99 -11.76 12.78
CA ALA A 152 12.99 -10.72 12.72
C ALA A 152 11.57 -11.24 12.38
N ALA A 153 11.39 -12.54 12.17
CA ALA A 153 10.13 -13.09 11.69
C ALA A 153 8.96 -12.81 12.65
N LEU A 154 9.16 -13.05 13.93
CA LEU A 154 8.13 -12.81 14.94
C LEU A 154 7.85 -11.32 15.11
N ALA A 155 8.90 -10.48 15.10
CA ALA A 155 8.76 -9.03 15.19
C ALA A 155 7.96 -8.44 14.02
N ASN A 156 8.26 -8.85 12.80
CA ASN A 156 7.55 -8.41 11.60
C ASN A 156 6.09 -8.88 11.62
N LEU A 157 5.82 -10.14 11.98
CA LEU A 157 4.47 -10.68 12.06
C LEU A 157 3.62 -9.90 13.08
N ILE A 158 4.14 -9.69 14.30
CA ILE A 158 3.45 -8.93 15.35
C ILE A 158 3.20 -7.49 14.88
N ALA A 159 4.19 -6.84 14.28
CA ALA A 159 4.07 -5.46 13.83
C ALA A 159 3.03 -5.28 12.71
N ILE A 160 3.00 -6.19 11.73
CA ILE A 160 2.03 -6.18 10.63
C ILE A 160 0.62 -6.45 11.17
N ALA A 161 0.47 -7.47 12.03
CA ALA A 161 -0.82 -7.82 12.63
C ALA A 161 -1.36 -6.71 13.54
N ALA A 162 -0.51 -6.07 14.33
CA ALA A 162 -0.90 -4.94 15.17
C ALA A 162 -1.27 -3.71 14.32
N GLY A 163 -0.51 -3.42 13.26
CA GLY A 163 -0.84 -2.36 12.31
C GLY A 163 -2.20 -2.58 11.64
N PHE A 164 -2.49 -3.82 11.21
CA PHE A 164 -3.80 -4.23 10.71
C PHE A 164 -4.90 -4.00 11.76
N ALA A 165 -4.72 -4.50 12.98
CA ALA A 165 -5.73 -4.42 14.05
C ALA A 165 -6.04 -2.97 14.43
N VAL A 166 -5.03 -2.12 14.59
CA VAL A 166 -5.21 -0.71 14.94
C VAL A 166 -5.89 0.05 13.80
N ALA A 167 -5.49 -0.17 12.55
CA ALA A 167 -6.15 0.43 11.40
C ALA A 167 -7.62 -0.01 11.28
N LEU A 168 -7.91 -1.29 11.51
CA LEU A 168 -9.28 -1.81 11.55
C LEU A 168 -10.12 -1.14 12.65
N LEU A 169 -9.58 -1.02 13.86
CA LEU A 169 -10.29 -0.41 15.00
C LEU A 169 -10.58 1.08 14.75
N ILE A 170 -9.56 1.85 14.34
CA ILE A 170 -9.72 3.28 14.03
C ILE A 170 -10.68 3.45 12.85
N GLY A 171 -10.51 2.66 11.77
CA GLY A 171 -11.38 2.73 10.60
C GLY A 171 -12.83 2.40 10.94
N THR A 172 -13.07 1.38 11.75
CA THR A 172 -14.41 1.02 12.24
C THR A 172 -15.03 2.15 13.06
N PHE A 173 -14.25 2.73 13.96
CA PHE A 173 -14.70 3.86 14.78
C PHE A 173 -15.08 5.07 13.90
N LEU A 174 -14.23 5.43 12.93
CA LEU A 174 -14.47 6.55 12.01
C LEU A 174 -15.72 6.32 11.15
N LEU A 175 -15.89 5.12 10.59
CA LEU A 175 -17.06 4.78 9.77
C LEU A 175 -18.36 4.80 10.56
N LYS A 176 -18.33 4.39 11.83
CA LYS A 176 -19.51 4.43 12.71
C LYS A 176 -19.86 5.84 13.19
N THR A 177 -18.86 6.70 13.39
CA THR A 177 -19.05 8.04 13.98
C THR A 177 -19.33 9.10 12.91
N ILE A 178 -18.54 9.09 11.83
CA ILE A 178 -18.61 10.10 10.76
C ILE A 178 -19.51 9.64 9.62
N GLY A 179 -19.69 8.33 9.50
CA GLY A 179 -20.42 7.69 8.41
C GLY A 179 -19.53 7.40 7.22
N SER A 180 -20.04 6.57 6.33
CA SER A 180 -19.42 6.28 5.03
C SER A 180 -20.09 7.21 4.02
N PRO A 181 -19.36 8.08 3.31
CA PRO A 181 -19.93 8.78 2.16
C PRO A 181 -20.38 7.75 1.13
N GLU A 182 -21.47 8.01 0.44
CA GLU A 182 -21.97 7.19 -0.67
C GLU A 182 -21.12 7.36 -1.94
N GLY A 183 -19.82 7.63 -1.79
CA GLY A 183 -18.90 7.75 -2.91
C GLY A 183 -18.56 6.38 -3.50
N ASP A 184 -18.71 6.25 -4.81
CA ASP A 184 -18.14 5.12 -5.55
C ASP A 184 -16.62 5.22 -5.49
N ALA A 185 -15.97 4.25 -4.86
CA ALA A 185 -14.53 4.10 -5.02
C ALA A 185 -14.28 3.64 -6.46
N ASP A 186 -13.82 4.55 -7.30
CA ASP A 186 -13.52 4.24 -8.69
C ASP A 186 -12.20 3.49 -8.78
N LEU A 187 -12.31 2.16 -8.82
CA LEU A 187 -11.16 1.27 -8.93
C LEU A 187 -10.45 1.34 -10.28
N SER A 188 -11.06 2.01 -11.27
CA SER A 188 -10.40 2.24 -12.56
C SER A 188 -9.16 3.12 -12.42
N VAL A 189 -9.13 3.99 -11.40
CA VAL A 189 -7.96 4.83 -11.06
C VAL A 189 -6.75 3.99 -10.65
N ALA A 190 -6.98 2.78 -10.12
CA ALA A 190 -5.91 1.83 -9.77
C ALA A 190 -5.59 0.82 -10.89
N GLY A 191 -6.12 1.05 -12.12
CA GLY A 191 -5.92 0.13 -13.25
C GLY A 191 -6.64 -1.22 -13.10
N VAL A 192 -7.50 -1.37 -12.10
CA VAL A 192 -8.27 -2.59 -11.84
C VAL A 192 -9.71 -2.37 -12.25
N ASP A 193 -10.07 -2.76 -13.46
CA ASP A 193 -11.46 -2.76 -13.91
C ASP A 193 -12.22 -3.96 -13.32
N MET A 194 -12.84 -3.75 -12.14
CA MET A 194 -13.61 -4.77 -11.43
C MET A 194 -15.07 -4.85 -11.91
N GLY A 195 -15.44 -4.03 -12.89
CA GLY A 195 -16.84 -3.82 -13.29
C GLY A 195 -17.43 -4.85 -14.24
N ASN A 196 -16.71 -5.81 -14.80
CA ASN A 196 -17.29 -6.76 -15.74
C ASN A 196 -16.42 -8.00 -16.03
N SER A 197 -15.99 -8.73 -15.01
CA SER A 197 -15.24 -9.98 -15.24
C SER A 197 -16.03 -11.08 -15.96
N ALA A 198 -17.35 -10.93 -16.11
CA ALA A 198 -18.20 -11.86 -16.87
C ALA A 198 -18.46 -11.44 -18.35
N SER A 199 -18.18 -10.16 -18.73
CA SER A 199 -18.44 -9.67 -20.08
C SER A 199 -17.18 -9.28 -20.87
N ALA A 200 -16.03 -9.15 -20.21
CA ALA A 200 -14.78 -8.67 -20.80
C ALA A 200 -14.17 -9.63 -21.83
N THR A 201 -14.51 -10.92 -21.78
CA THR A 201 -13.96 -11.92 -22.73
C THR A 201 -14.56 -11.80 -24.15
N LYS A 202 -15.70 -11.12 -24.31
CA LYS A 202 -16.33 -10.95 -25.65
C LYS A 202 -16.06 -9.61 -26.31
N THR A 203 -15.71 -8.55 -25.56
CA THR A 203 -15.58 -7.21 -26.13
C THR A 203 -14.14 -6.86 -26.51
N THR A 204 -13.14 -7.45 -25.85
CA THR A 204 -11.72 -7.17 -26.14
C THR A 204 -11.26 -7.69 -27.51
N ASN A 205 -11.88 -8.76 -28.01
CA ASN A 205 -11.52 -9.33 -29.31
C ASN A 205 -12.13 -8.58 -30.53
N SER A 206 -13.18 -7.77 -30.33
CA SER A 206 -13.80 -7.03 -31.43
C SER A 206 -13.24 -5.61 -31.60
N THR A 207 -12.76 -4.98 -30.51
CA THR A 207 -12.23 -3.62 -30.58
C THR A 207 -10.74 -3.58 -30.92
N LEU A 208 -9.97 -4.59 -30.51
CA LEU A 208 -8.56 -4.70 -30.88
C LEU A 208 -8.38 -5.02 -32.37
N GLY A 209 -9.26 -5.83 -32.93
CA GLY A 209 -9.19 -6.24 -34.35
C GLY A 209 -9.51 -5.13 -35.37
N SER A 210 -10.20 -4.07 -34.97
CA SER A 210 -10.54 -2.95 -35.85
C SER A 210 -9.60 -1.74 -35.76
N ALA A 211 -8.78 -1.65 -34.69
CA ALA A 211 -7.87 -0.53 -34.47
C ALA A 211 -6.47 -0.74 -35.13
N ILE A 212 -6.11 -1.98 -35.51
CA ILE A 212 -4.79 -2.27 -36.07
C ILE A 212 -4.91 -2.53 -37.58
N LYS A 213 -5.23 -1.50 -38.34
CA LYS A 213 -5.12 -1.52 -39.84
C LYS A 213 -3.92 -0.73 -40.37
N GLY A 214 -3.01 -0.30 -39.51
CA GLY A 214 -1.77 0.37 -39.88
C GLY A 214 -0.54 -0.44 -39.47
N ALA A 215 0.58 -0.24 -40.15
CA ALA A 215 1.85 -0.83 -39.74
C ALA A 215 2.24 -0.27 -38.36
N VAL A 216 2.31 -1.14 -37.36
CA VAL A 216 2.79 -0.78 -36.02
C VAL A 216 4.32 -0.80 -36.04
N ASN A 217 4.93 0.38 -36.03
CA ASN A 217 6.40 0.50 -36.07
C ASN A 217 7.04 0.37 -34.69
N TYR A 218 6.29 0.64 -33.60
CA TYR A 218 6.74 0.47 -32.22
C TYR A 218 5.56 0.38 -31.27
N ILE A 219 5.76 -0.30 -30.15
CA ILE A 219 4.81 -0.37 -29.03
C ILE A 219 5.48 0.28 -27.84
N VAL A 220 4.83 1.28 -27.26
CA VAL A 220 5.27 1.90 -25.99
C VAL A 220 4.53 1.22 -24.88
N VAL A 221 5.26 0.55 -24.00
CA VAL A 221 4.75 0.00 -22.75
C VAL A 221 5.09 1.01 -21.66
N ALA A 222 4.08 1.64 -21.08
CA ALA A 222 4.25 2.53 -19.94
C ALA A 222 3.82 1.79 -18.66
N CYS A 223 4.64 1.86 -17.62
CA CYS A 223 4.28 1.39 -16.28
C CYS A 223 3.52 2.51 -15.57
N ASP A 224 2.33 2.20 -15.10
CA ASP A 224 1.44 3.17 -14.42
C ASP A 224 1.99 3.62 -13.05
N SER A 225 2.97 2.88 -12.51
CA SER A 225 3.66 3.24 -11.26
C SER A 225 4.79 4.29 -11.46
N GLY A 226 4.93 4.89 -12.64
CA GLY A 226 5.91 5.94 -12.93
C GLY A 226 7.36 5.43 -13.07
N MET A 227 7.57 4.14 -13.11
CA MET A 227 8.86 3.54 -13.45
C MET A 227 8.75 2.95 -14.85
N GLY A 228 9.18 3.73 -15.84
CA GLY A 228 9.39 3.22 -17.18
C GLY A 228 10.55 2.21 -17.18
N SER A 229 10.33 1.07 -17.78
CA SER A 229 11.40 0.12 -18.13
C SER A 229 12.00 0.46 -19.48
#